data_18e354f240f8fd5cc6ce187579c99c4d
#
_entry.id   18e354f240f8fd5cc6ce187579c99c4d
#
_cell.length_a   1.000
_cell.length_b   1.000
_cell.length_c   1.000
_cell.angle_alpha   90.00
_cell.angle_beta   90.00
_cell.angle_gamma   90.00
#
_symmetry.space_group_name_H-M   'P 1'
#
loop_
_entity.id
_entity.type
_entity.pdbx_description
1 polymer ?
#
loop_
_entity_poly.entity_id
_entity_poly.type
_entity_poly.pdbx_seq_one_letter_code
_entity_poly.pdbx_strand_id
1 'polypeptide(L)'
;MALTPALAPLAARVCPWLVDSVAPDQDEPEDGVVRAMTLVLRLERDAPTRTAVLESAAAAALALCLDERAGPDGPWFDAVTAWAGAGRIRKLSRRARTAHWRAVQEIDGVTVGELVRALVPGPVDDVPHEVRRLQIGGTDLPPDEPGPPLSACSPSARPVIWLSPEVEQTVGKAAAQVGHASMILATVLAAEGADPARALDAAVRPASREDWARWAEALAADHDGRTAWDEYGIAPVRDAGFTEVAPGTVTCVAAR
;
A
#
# COMPACT_ATOMS: atom_id res chain seq x y z
N MET A 1 -9.35 -7.44 17.89
CA MET A 1 -8.65 -6.15 18.12
C MET A 1 -9.39 -5.10 17.31
N ALA A 2 -9.61 -3.90 17.85
CA ALA A 2 -10.32 -2.86 17.10
C ALA A 2 -9.45 -2.37 15.92
N LEU A 3 -10.10 -2.10 14.77
CA LEU A 3 -9.46 -1.45 13.61
C LEU A 3 -8.97 -0.04 14.02
N THR A 4 -7.77 0.32 13.59
CA THR A 4 -7.26 1.69 13.81
C THR A 4 -8.09 2.71 13.01
N PRO A 5 -8.10 4.00 13.39
CA PRO A 5 -8.82 5.04 12.64
C PRO A 5 -8.45 5.10 11.15
N ALA A 6 -7.22 4.74 10.81
CA ALA A 6 -6.75 4.68 9.43
C ALA A 6 -7.29 3.47 8.65
N LEU A 7 -7.53 2.34 9.32
CA LEU A 7 -7.94 1.09 8.68
C LEU A 7 -9.46 0.88 8.71
N ALA A 8 -10.16 1.46 9.68
CA ALA A 8 -11.60 1.30 9.81
C ALA A 8 -12.40 1.75 8.56
N PRO A 9 -12.14 2.91 7.94
CA PRO A 9 -12.81 3.29 6.69
C PRO A 9 -12.49 2.36 5.53
N LEU A 10 -11.27 1.77 5.53
CA LEU A 10 -10.85 0.84 4.50
C LEU A 10 -11.60 -0.49 4.59
N ALA A 11 -11.91 -0.98 5.80
CA ALA A 11 -12.62 -2.24 6.02
C ALA A 11 -13.97 -2.28 5.30
N ALA A 12 -14.76 -1.20 5.40
CA ALA A 12 -16.05 -1.11 4.72
C ALA A 12 -15.98 -1.18 3.19
N ARG A 13 -14.80 -0.96 2.62
CA ARG A 13 -14.57 -1.01 1.15
C ARG A 13 -13.97 -2.31 0.68
N VAL A 14 -13.00 -2.85 1.43
CA VAL A 14 -12.19 -3.99 0.97
C VAL A 14 -12.63 -5.32 1.55
N CYS A 15 -13.38 -5.30 2.64
CA CYS A 15 -13.92 -6.50 3.27
C CYS A 15 -15.29 -6.23 3.92
N PRO A 16 -16.27 -5.65 3.19
CA PRO A 16 -17.60 -5.34 3.74
C PRO A 16 -18.30 -6.56 4.34
N TRP A 17 -18.02 -7.75 3.82
CA TRP A 17 -18.54 -9.02 4.33
C TRP A 17 -18.02 -9.41 5.73
N LEU A 18 -16.94 -8.80 6.21
CA LEU A 18 -16.37 -9.06 7.54
C LEU A 18 -16.79 -8.01 8.58
N VAL A 19 -17.22 -6.82 8.17
CA VAL A 19 -17.48 -5.70 9.08
C VAL A 19 -18.96 -5.25 9.09
N ASP A 20 -19.83 -5.93 8.34
CA ASP A 20 -21.25 -5.58 8.20
C ASP A 20 -21.49 -4.08 7.91
N SER A 21 -20.66 -3.53 7.08
CA SER A 21 -20.67 -2.10 6.73
C SER A 21 -20.33 -1.92 5.25
N VAL A 22 -21.05 -1.06 4.58
CA VAL A 22 -20.77 -0.68 3.19
C VAL A 22 -20.27 0.77 3.17
N ALA A 23 -19.10 0.98 2.59
CA ALA A 23 -18.60 2.33 2.39
C ALA A 23 -19.52 3.11 1.42
N PRO A 24 -19.74 4.40 1.66
CA PRO A 24 -20.41 5.22 0.67
C PRO A 24 -19.61 5.23 -0.64
N ASP A 25 -20.32 5.18 -1.75
CA ASP A 25 -19.74 5.31 -3.09
C ASP A 25 -19.36 6.79 -3.34
N GLN A 26 -18.28 7.21 -2.71
CA GLN A 26 -17.76 8.58 -2.83
C GLN A 26 -16.36 8.52 -3.41
N ASP A 27 -16.22 9.01 -4.63
CA ASP A 27 -14.94 9.13 -5.31
C ASP A 27 -14.14 10.37 -4.90
N GLU A 28 -14.83 11.41 -4.44
CA GLU A 28 -14.25 12.70 -4.10
C GLU A 28 -14.47 13.03 -2.62
N PRO A 29 -13.50 13.72 -1.97
CA PRO A 29 -13.62 14.13 -0.58
C PRO A 29 -14.74 15.18 -0.40
N GLU A 30 -15.49 15.07 0.71
CA GLU A 30 -16.62 15.97 1.01
C GLU A 30 -16.20 17.45 1.07
N ASP A 31 -14.99 17.73 1.52
CA ASP A 31 -14.42 19.08 1.62
C ASP A 31 -13.72 19.56 0.34
N GLY A 32 -13.73 18.75 -0.72
CA GLY A 32 -13.06 19.03 -1.99
C GLY A 32 -11.51 19.00 -1.92
N VAL A 33 -10.92 18.65 -0.77
CA VAL A 33 -9.46 18.66 -0.59
C VAL A 33 -8.88 17.27 -0.88
N VAL A 34 -8.18 17.15 -1.99
CA VAL A 34 -7.49 15.92 -2.36
C VAL A 34 -6.25 15.72 -1.49
N ARG A 35 -6.22 14.64 -0.71
CA ARG A 35 -5.11 14.27 0.17
C ARG A 35 -4.40 13.03 -0.32
N ALA A 36 -3.09 12.96 -0.08
CA ALA A 36 -2.29 11.77 -0.37
C ALA A 36 -1.22 11.50 0.69
N MET A 37 -0.94 10.22 0.92
CA MET A 37 0.27 9.80 1.61
C MET A 37 1.44 9.82 0.62
N THR A 38 2.48 10.57 0.92
CA THR A 38 3.69 10.58 0.10
C THR A 38 4.68 9.53 0.62
N LEU A 39 5.07 8.60 -0.26
CA LEU A 39 6.15 7.65 -0.03
C LEU A 39 7.43 8.21 -0.64
N VAL A 40 8.40 8.57 0.20
CA VAL A 40 9.70 9.04 -0.25
C VAL A 40 10.65 7.86 -0.33
N LEU A 41 11.10 7.54 -1.54
CA LEU A 41 12.00 6.43 -1.83
C LEU A 41 13.44 6.93 -1.86
N ARG A 42 14.31 6.35 -1.04
CA ARG A 42 15.75 6.63 -1.05
C ARG A 42 16.42 5.80 -2.14
N LEU A 43 16.67 6.42 -3.28
CA LEU A 43 17.32 5.78 -4.42
C LEU A 43 18.66 6.48 -4.71
N GLU A 44 19.70 6.05 -4.03
CA GLU A 44 21.07 6.51 -4.22
C GLU A 44 21.66 5.97 -5.54
N ARG A 45 22.95 6.24 -5.82
CA ARG A 45 23.64 5.70 -7.01
C ARG A 45 23.79 4.19 -6.91
N ASP A 46 24.19 3.70 -5.73
CA ASP A 46 24.19 2.29 -5.40
C ASP A 46 22.77 1.94 -4.94
N ALA A 47 21.90 1.74 -5.92
CA ALA A 47 20.49 1.50 -5.67
C ALA A 47 20.28 0.18 -4.94
N PRO A 48 19.35 0.14 -3.95
CA PRO A 48 18.90 -1.12 -3.35
C PRO A 48 18.16 -1.96 -4.40
N THR A 49 17.92 -3.23 -4.10
CA THR A 49 17.08 -4.08 -4.93
C THR A 49 15.65 -3.53 -5.00
N ARG A 50 14.96 -3.79 -6.11
CA ARG A 50 13.55 -3.42 -6.28
C ARG A 50 12.69 -4.00 -5.15
N THR A 51 12.88 -5.28 -4.82
CA THR A 51 12.17 -5.97 -3.73
C THR A 51 12.36 -5.26 -2.38
N ALA A 52 13.59 -4.90 -2.02
CA ALA A 52 13.85 -4.23 -0.74
C ALA A 52 13.13 -2.87 -0.62
N VAL A 53 13.08 -2.10 -1.71
CA VAL A 53 12.33 -0.84 -1.75
C VAL A 53 10.83 -1.09 -1.60
N LEU A 54 10.28 -2.09 -2.29
CA LEU A 54 8.85 -2.39 -2.26
C LEU A 54 8.42 -2.97 -0.90
N GLU A 55 9.20 -3.87 -0.29
CA GLU A 55 8.94 -4.38 1.07
C GLU A 55 8.97 -3.22 2.09
N SER A 56 9.96 -2.31 1.99
CA SER A 56 10.02 -1.12 2.84
C SER A 56 8.85 -0.16 2.60
N ALA A 57 8.36 -0.03 1.36
CA ALA A 57 7.22 0.82 1.05
C ALA A 57 5.91 0.27 1.61
N ALA A 58 5.70 -1.06 1.49
CA ALA A 58 4.56 -1.74 2.09
C ALA A 58 4.54 -1.55 3.61
N ALA A 59 5.68 -1.81 4.25
CA ALA A 59 5.83 -1.68 5.69
C ALA A 59 5.69 -0.22 6.16
N ALA A 60 6.29 0.78 5.47
CA ALA A 60 6.22 2.18 5.87
C ALA A 60 4.79 2.75 5.78
N ALA A 61 4.06 2.41 4.70
CA ALA A 61 2.68 2.84 4.53
C ALA A 61 1.78 2.31 5.66
N LEU A 62 1.94 1.04 6.02
CA LEU A 62 1.18 0.43 7.10
C LEU A 62 1.65 0.91 8.48
N ALA A 63 2.96 1.02 8.71
CA ALA A 63 3.50 1.46 9.98
C ALA A 63 2.97 2.84 10.38
N LEU A 64 2.83 3.76 9.42
CA LEU A 64 2.20 5.06 9.68
C LEU A 64 0.74 4.92 10.14
N CYS A 65 -0.02 3.99 9.54
CA CYS A 65 -1.42 3.75 9.91
C CYS A 65 -1.58 3.06 11.28
N LEU A 66 -0.55 2.36 11.74
CA LEU A 66 -0.52 1.67 13.04
C LEU A 66 0.20 2.47 14.13
N ASP A 67 0.83 3.59 13.78
CA ASP A 67 1.57 4.43 14.73
C ASP A 67 0.62 5.04 15.78
N GLU A 68 1.06 5.09 17.03
CA GLU A 68 0.28 5.68 18.15
C GLU A 68 -0.08 7.14 17.87
N ARG A 69 0.78 7.88 17.17
CA ARG A 69 0.54 9.27 16.76
C ARG A 69 -0.62 9.43 15.77
N ALA A 70 -1.01 8.36 15.06
CA ALA A 70 -2.20 8.31 14.21
C ALA A 70 -3.46 7.85 14.95
N GLY A 71 -3.34 7.50 16.24
CA GLY A 71 -4.47 7.14 17.11
C GLY A 71 -5.30 8.35 17.54
N PRO A 72 -6.45 8.15 18.22
CA PRO A 72 -7.42 9.20 18.54
C PRO A 72 -6.86 10.41 19.30
N ASP A 73 -5.85 10.20 20.13
CA ASP A 73 -5.23 11.26 20.93
C ASP A 73 -3.88 11.73 20.32
N GLY A 74 -3.53 11.22 19.15
CA GLY A 74 -2.25 11.49 18.50
C GLY A 74 -2.27 12.73 17.61
N PRO A 75 -1.11 13.37 17.40
CA PRO A 75 -1.00 14.59 16.60
C PRO A 75 -1.30 14.37 15.10
N TRP A 76 -1.31 13.14 14.60
CA TRP A 76 -1.57 12.81 13.19
C TRP A 76 -3.00 12.32 12.95
N PHE A 77 -3.81 12.18 14.00
CA PHE A 77 -5.15 11.61 13.95
C PHE A 77 -6.04 12.27 12.90
N ASP A 78 -6.17 13.61 12.94
CA ASP A 78 -7.04 14.36 12.03
C ASP A 78 -6.59 14.20 10.57
N ALA A 79 -5.28 14.31 10.30
CA ALA A 79 -4.73 14.18 8.96
C ALA A 79 -4.92 12.78 8.37
N VAL A 80 -4.66 11.75 9.18
CA VAL A 80 -4.81 10.34 8.78
C VAL A 80 -6.28 9.98 8.58
N THR A 81 -7.16 10.41 9.48
CA THR A 81 -8.60 10.16 9.41
C THR A 81 -9.23 10.86 8.21
N ALA A 82 -8.89 12.13 7.97
CA ALA A 82 -9.36 12.88 6.80
C ALA A 82 -8.92 12.24 5.48
N TRP A 83 -7.69 11.71 5.42
CA TRP A 83 -7.19 11.01 4.23
C TRP A 83 -7.86 9.64 4.04
N ALA A 84 -7.96 8.83 5.09
CA ALA A 84 -8.53 7.48 5.01
C ALA A 84 -10.04 7.49 4.76
N GLY A 85 -10.75 8.50 5.29
CA GLY A 85 -12.19 8.70 5.13
C GLY A 85 -12.61 9.35 3.80
N ALA A 86 -11.69 9.98 3.08
CA ALA A 86 -11.96 10.84 1.92
C ALA A 86 -12.25 10.09 0.61
N GLY A 87 -13.03 9.02 0.61
CA GLY A 87 -13.32 8.29 -0.62
C GLY A 87 -12.11 7.48 -1.09
N ARG A 88 -11.40 7.87 -2.12
CA ARG A 88 -10.22 7.15 -2.61
C ARG A 88 -8.98 7.44 -1.77
N ILE A 89 -8.38 6.39 -1.24
CA ILE A 89 -7.08 6.48 -0.55
C ILE A 89 -5.98 6.66 -1.60
N ARG A 90 -5.32 7.82 -1.59
CA ARG A 90 -4.27 8.15 -2.58
C ARG A 90 -2.89 8.03 -1.96
N LYS A 91 -1.95 7.47 -2.73
CA LYS A 91 -0.52 7.45 -2.43
C LYS A 91 0.28 8.00 -3.59
N LEU A 92 1.30 8.78 -3.28
CA LEU A 92 2.24 9.35 -4.25
C LEU A 92 3.64 8.88 -3.90
N SER A 93 4.47 8.64 -4.92
CA SER A 93 5.88 8.31 -4.69
C SER A 93 6.79 9.42 -5.18
N ARG A 94 7.83 9.70 -4.41
CA ARG A 94 8.87 10.66 -4.78
C ARG A 94 10.24 10.07 -4.48
N ARG A 95 11.24 10.43 -5.28
CA ARG A 95 12.61 9.99 -5.11
C ARG A 95 13.45 11.03 -4.35
N ALA A 96 14.18 10.56 -3.33
CA ALA A 96 15.16 11.36 -2.61
C ALA A 96 16.56 10.72 -2.64
N ARG A 97 17.59 11.56 -2.51
CA ARG A 97 19.00 11.17 -2.37
C ARG A 97 19.68 12.06 -1.34
N THR A 98 20.70 11.53 -0.68
CA THR A 98 21.65 12.27 0.16
C THR A 98 21.03 13.39 1.02
N ALA A 99 21.24 14.65 0.68
CA ALA A 99 20.75 15.81 1.45
C ALA A 99 19.21 15.89 1.44
N HIS A 100 18.56 15.58 0.33
CA HIS A 100 17.10 15.55 0.24
C HIS A 100 16.48 14.46 1.11
N TRP A 101 17.11 13.26 1.15
CA TRP A 101 16.68 12.19 2.05
C TRP A 101 16.78 12.61 3.52
N ARG A 102 17.88 13.29 3.90
CA ARG A 102 18.02 13.81 5.26
C ARG A 102 17.00 14.88 5.59
N ALA A 103 16.73 15.80 4.66
CA ALA A 103 15.76 16.86 4.87
C ALA A 103 14.33 16.35 5.14
N VAL A 104 13.89 15.30 4.44
CA VAL A 104 12.55 14.76 4.65
C VAL A 104 12.41 13.98 5.95
N GLN A 105 13.50 13.63 6.66
CA GLN A 105 13.41 13.00 7.98
C GLN A 105 12.88 13.97 9.06
N GLU A 106 12.95 15.29 8.83
CA GLU A 106 12.42 16.31 9.73
C GLU A 106 10.90 16.53 9.57
N ILE A 107 10.28 15.96 8.52
CA ILE A 107 8.85 16.04 8.26
C ILE A 107 8.16 14.87 8.95
N ASP A 108 6.99 15.09 9.53
CA ASP A 108 6.19 14.05 10.18
C ASP A 108 5.97 12.82 9.29
N GLY A 109 6.24 11.64 9.85
CA GLY A 109 6.15 10.38 9.11
C GLY A 109 6.92 9.24 9.77
N VAL A 110 6.93 8.08 9.10
CA VAL A 110 7.59 6.85 9.53
C VAL A 110 8.58 6.38 8.49
N THR A 111 9.79 6.03 8.91
CA THR A 111 10.84 5.48 8.04
C THR A 111 11.04 4.00 8.35
N VAL A 112 11.06 3.16 7.31
CA VAL A 112 11.33 1.72 7.43
C VAL A 112 12.53 1.34 6.57
N GLY A 113 13.43 0.53 7.14
CA GLY A 113 14.62 -0.02 6.47
C GLY A 113 15.59 1.04 5.92
N GLU A 114 15.51 2.28 6.38
CA GLU A 114 16.27 3.42 5.84
C GLU A 114 16.06 3.66 4.33
N LEU A 115 15.10 2.99 3.71
CA LEU A 115 14.85 3.01 2.27
C LEU A 115 13.59 3.79 1.89
N VAL A 116 12.56 3.76 2.74
CA VAL A 116 11.29 4.42 2.47
C VAL A 116 10.80 5.18 3.69
N ARG A 117 10.37 6.42 3.47
CA ARG A 117 9.64 7.21 4.46
C ARG A 117 8.22 7.48 3.98
N ALA A 118 7.25 7.02 4.73
CA ALA A 118 5.85 7.42 4.58
C ALA A 118 5.63 8.72 5.35
N LEU A 119 5.20 9.77 4.67
CA LEU A 119 4.85 11.04 5.30
C LEU A 119 3.40 11.05 5.75
N VAL A 120 3.10 11.76 6.82
CA VAL A 120 1.71 12.00 7.26
C VAL A 120 0.92 12.57 6.07
N PRO A 121 -0.26 12.00 5.77
CA PRO A 121 -1.06 12.44 4.63
C PRO A 121 -1.45 13.92 4.72
N GLY A 122 -1.39 14.60 3.58
CA GLY A 122 -1.77 16.00 3.48
C GLY A 122 -2.31 16.38 2.11
N PRO A 123 -2.75 17.63 1.91
CA PRO A 123 -3.21 18.14 0.63
C PRO A 123 -2.14 17.98 -0.46
N VAL A 124 -2.56 17.60 -1.67
CA VAL A 124 -1.62 17.39 -2.80
C VAL A 124 -1.06 18.68 -3.37
N ASP A 125 -1.75 19.78 -3.15
CA ASP A 125 -1.41 21.15 -3.61
C ASP A 125 -0.64 21.96 -2.55
N ASP A 126 -0.63 21.51 -1.29
CA ASP A 126 0.10 22.14 -0.18
C ASP A 126 1.09 21.16 0.47
N VAL A 127 2.12 20.78 -0.27
CA VAL A 127 3.18 19.90 0.24
C VAL A 127 4.35 20.72 0.80
N PRO A 128 5.04 20.23 1.85
CA PRO A 128 6.25 20.86 2.39
C PRO A 128 7.30 21.16 1.32
N HIS A 129 8.06 22.23 1.51
CA HIS A 129 9.07 22.68 0.54
C HIS A 129 10.08 21.58 0.19
N GLU A 130 10.53 20.81 1.16
CA GLU A 130 11.46 19.69 1.03
C GLU A 130 10.90 18.59 0.11
N VAL A 131 9.59 18.31 0.23
CA VAL A 131 8.89 17.33 -0.60
C VAL A 131 8.65 17.84 -2.01
N ARG A 132 8.31 19.12 -2.17
CA ARG A 132 8.05 19.75 -3.48
C ARG A 132 9.27 19.69 -4.41
N ARG A 133 10.48 19.68 -3.85
CA ARG A 133 11.75 19.61 -4.58
C ARG A 133 12.12 18.19 -5.03
N LEU A 134 11.43 17.17 -4.54
CA LEU A 134 11.73 15.78 -4.88
C LEU A 134 11.20 15.42 -6.27
N GLN A 135 11.92 14.55 -6.95
CA GLN A 135 11.53 14.06 -8.27
C GLN A 135 10.38 13.04 -8.15
N ILE A 136 9.38 13.19 -9.02
CA ILE A 136 8.30 12.20 -9.19
C ILE A 136 8.78 11.03 -10.08
N GLY A 137 9.55 11.31 -11.11
CA GLY A 137 10.09 10.32 -12.04
C GLY A 137 11.48 9.78 -11.65
N GLY A 138 12.03 8.91 -12.51
CA GLY A 138 13.35 8.32 -12.34
C GLY A 138 13.42 7.33 -11.17
N THR A 139 12.34 6.61 -10.95
CA THR A 139 12.22 5.55 -9.94
C THR A 139 12.41 4.16 -10.55
N ASP A 140 13.00 4.09 -11.76
CA ASP A 140 13.18 2.82 -12.46
C ASP A 140 14.33 2.04 -11.82
N LEU A 141 13.99 0.90 -11.25
CA LEU A 141 14.92 -0.14 -10.83
C LEU A 141 14.60 -1.40 -11.66
N PRO A 142 15.63 -2.15 -12.07
CA PRO A 142 15.42 -3.40 -12.79
C PRO A 142 14.57 -4.36 -11.95
N PRO A 143 13.77 -5.22 -12.58
CA PRO A 143 13.11 -6.32 -11.88
C PRO A 143 14.16 -7.19 -11.18
N ASP A 144 13.82 -7.68 -10.01
CA ASP A 144 14.64 -8.70 -9.33
C ASP A 144 14.44 -10.05 -10.02
N GLU A 145 15.39 -10.97 -9.80
CA GLU A 145 15.24 -12.35 -10.23
C GLU A 145 13.93 -12.95 -9.70
N PRO A 146 13.22 -13.77 -10.48
CA PRO A 146 12.00 -14.43 -10.02
C PRO A 146 12.25 -15.21 -8.74
N GLY A 147 11.41 -14.98 -7.74
CA GLY A 147 11.44 -15.75 -6.50
C GLY A 147 10.99 -17.21 -6.71
N PRO A 148 11.12 -18.07 -5.69
CA PRO A 148 10.62 -19.43 -5.75
C PRO A 148 9.11 -19.45 -6.00
N PRO A 149 8.60 -20.48 -6.72
CA PRO A 149 7.17 -20.61 -6.96
C PRO A 149 6.40 -20.74 -5.64
N LEU A 150 5.13 -20.34 -5.64
CA LEU A 150 4.21 -20.42 -4.47
C LEU A 150 4.19 -21.78 -3.81
N SER A 151 4.28 -22.86 -4.61
CA SER A 151 4.35 -24.25 -4.11
C SER A 151 5.55 -24.52 -3.19
N ALA A 152 6.58 -23.69 -3.26
CA ALA A 152 7.76 -23.77 -2.40
C ALA A 152 7.68 -22.85 -1.15
N CYS A 153 6.68 -21.98 -1.09
CA CYS A 153 6.44 -21.13 0.07
C CYS A 153 5.60 -21.91 1.09
N SER A 154 6.17 -22.17 2.26
CA SER A 154 5.43 -22.81 3.35
C SER A 154 4.29 -21.89 3.82
N PRO A 155 3.06 -22.38 4.00
CA PRO A 155 1.90 -21.53 4.36
C PRO A 155 2.00 -20.82 5.72
N SER A 156 3.09 -20.95 6.42
CA SER A 156 3.10 -20.79 7.87
C SER A 156 3.77 -19.55 8.43
N ALA A 157 4.49 -18.74 7.67
CA ALA A 157 5.37 -17.82 8.38
C ALA A 157 5.20 -16.34 8.04
N ARG A 158 5.07 -15.95 6.79
CA ARG A 158 5.18 -14.54 6.39
C ARG A 158 4.15 -14.21 5.31
N PRO A 159 3.31 -13.18 5.50
CA PRO A 159 2.42 -12.71 4.43
C PRO A 159 3.22 -12.33 3.18
N VAL A 160 2.60 -12.47 2.01
CA VAL A 160 3.24 -12.14 0.73
C VAL A 160 2.36 -11.22 -0.10
N ILE A 161 2.96 -10.18 -0.65
CA ILE A 161 2.32 -9.33 -1.66
C ILE A 161 2.86 -9.78 -3.02
N TRP A 162 1.98 -10.32 -3.85
CA TRP A 162 2.29 -10.82 -5.18
C TRP A 162 2.00 -9.76 -6.22
N LEU A 163 3.04 -9.31 -6.94
CA LEU A 163 2.91 -8.35 -8.03
C LEU A 163 2.35 -9.05 -9.27
N SER A 164 1.43 -8.39 -9.96
CA SER A 164 0.89 -8.88 -11.23
C SER A 164 1.97 -9.06 -12.30
N PRO A 165 2.04 -10.21 -12.97
CA PRO A 165 2.94 -10.43 -14.11
C PRO A 165 2.42 -9.82 -15.42
N GLU A 166 1.20 -9.26 -15.40
CA GLU A 166 0.52 -8.69 -16.56
C GLU A 166 0.71 -7.18 -16.67
N VAL A 167 1.26 -6.56 -15.62
CA VAL A 167 1.37 -5.10 -15.51
C VAL A 167 2.81 -4.69 -15.26
N GLU A 168 3.40 -3.97 -16.20
CA GLU A 168 4.66 -3.29 -15.95
C GLU A 168 4.41 -2.00 -15.17
N GLN A 169 5.17 -1.80 -14.11
CA GLN A 169 5.06 -0.61 -13.25
C GLN A 169 6.44 -0.09 -12.90
N THR A 170 6.59 1.23 -12.91
CA THR A 170 7.75 1.87 -12.26
C THR A 170 7.80 1.49 -10.77
N VAL A 171 8.97 1.57 -10.15
CA VAL A 171 9.08 1.30 -8.69
C VAL A 171 8.21 2.27 -7.89
N GLY A 172 8.11 3.52 -8.35
CA GLY A 172 7.25 4.52 -7.69
C GLY A 172 5.77 4.10 -7.70
N LYS A 173 5.26 3.63 -8.85
CA LYS A 173 3.89 3.13 -8.96
C LYS A 173 3.71 1.87 -8.11
N ALA A 174 4.60 0.88 -8.26
CA ALA A 174 4.55 -0.35 -7.50
C ALA A 174 4.62 -0.11 -5.97
N ALA A 175 5.43 0.85 -5.51
CA ALA A 175 5.50 1.23 -4.08
C ALA A 175 4.15 1.71 -3.54
N ALA A 176 3.41 2.51 -4.31
CA ALA A 176 2.05 2.91 -3.93
C ALA A 176 1.11 1.69 -3.85
N GLN A 177 1.20 0.77 -4.81
CA GLN A 177 0.35 -0.42 -4.88
C GLN A 177 0.62 -1.40 -3.73
N VAL A 178 1.89 -1.71 -3.43
CA VAL A 178 2.22 -2.57 -2.27
C VAL A 178 1.87 -1.90 -0.94
N GLY A 179 1.94 -0.56 -0.86
CA GLY A 179 1.43 0.20 0.28
C GLY A 179 -0.09 0.08 0.44
N HIS A 180 -0.87 -0.03 -0.64
CA HIS A 180 -2.29 -0.37 -0.56
C HIS A 180 -2.48 -1.82 -0.12
N ALA A 181 -1.71 -2.75 -0.69
CA ALA A 181 -1.80 -4.17 -0.38
C ALA A 181 -1.55 -4.47 1.11
N SER A 182 -0.52 -3.87 1.71
CA SER A 182 -0.22 -4.05 3.14
C SER A 182 -1.35 -3.52 4.05
N MET A 183 -1.94 -2.38 3.71
CA MET A 183 -3.08 -1.83 4.45
C MET A 183 -4.33 -2.70 4.30
N ILE A 184 -4.64 -3.18 3.09
CA ILE A 184 -5.76 -4.09 2.84
C ILE A 184 -5.58 -5.37 3.66
N LEU A 185 -4.40 -5.98 3.59
CA LEU A 185 -4.10 -7.19 4.35
C LEU A 185 -4.26 -6.99 5.86
N ALA A 186 -3.69 -5.90 6.39
CA ALA A 186 -3.83 -5.56 7.81
C ALA A 186 -5.30 -5.36 8.20
N THR A 187 -6.10 -4.75 7.33
CA THR A 187 -7.52 -4.52 7.53
C THR A 187 -8.29 -5.83 7.60
N VAL A 188 -8.06 -6.74 6.65
CA VAL A 188 -8.73 -8.05 6.62
C VAL A 188 -8.31 -8.90 7.82
N LEU A 189 -7.01 -8.94 8.15
CA LEU A 189 -6.51 -9.64 9.35
C LEU A 189 -7.18 -9.12 10.63
N ALA A 190 -7.29 -7.80 10.79
CA ALA A 190 -7.94 -7.20 11.95
C ALA A 190 -9.44 -7.52 12.00
N ALA A 191 -10.14 -7.51 10.87
CA ALA A 191 -11.55 -7.87 10.77
C ALA A 191 -11.80 -9.35 11.12
N GLU A 192 -10.86 -10.24 10.81
CA GLU A 192 -10.87 -11.66 11.23
C GLU A 192 -10.40 -11.86 12.70
N GLY A 193 -10.05 -10.79 13.42
CA GLY A 193 -9.57 -10.88 14.81
C GLY A 193 -8.08 -11.23 14.95
N ALA A 194 -7.33 -11.26 13.85
CA ALA A 194 -5.89 -11.46 13.85
C ALA A 194 -5.12 -10.13 14.06
N ASP A 195 -3.82 -10.23 14.35
CA ASP A 195 -2.98 -9.05 14.53
C ASP A 195 -2.65 -8.38 13.18
N PRO A 196 -3.11 -7.14 12.94
CA PRO A 196 -2.81 -6.41 11.71
C PRO A 196 -1.31 -6.13 11.53
N ALA A 197 -0.52 -6.07 12.61
CA ALA A 197 0.92 -5.83 12.54
C ALA A 197 1.68 -6.94 11.81
N ARG A 198 1.10 -8.13 11.64
CA ARG A 198 1.68 -9.20 10.81
C ARG A 198 1.94 -8.75 9.37
N ALA A 199 1.13 -7.85 8.85
CA ALA A 199 1.29 -7.33 7.50
C ALA A 199 2.50 -6.37 7.34
N LEU A 200 3.11 -5.90 8.43
CA LEU A 200 4.37 -5.12 8.40
C LEU A 200 5.55 -5.93 7.87
N ASP A 201 5.52 -7.24 8.07
CA ASP A 201 6.57 -8.16 7.61
C ASP A 201 6.25 -8.83 6.25
N ALA A 202 5.32 -8.30 5.50
CA ALA A 202 4.95 -8.87 4.21
C ALA A 202 6.12 -8.86 3.22
N ALA A 203 6.41 -10.03 2.64
CA ALA A 203 7.33 -10.14 1.51
C ALA A 203 6.69 -9.59 0.24
N VAL A 204 7.48 -9.04 -0.67
CA VAL A 204 7.01 -8.65 -2.00
C VAL A 204 7.67 -9.53 -3.06
N ARG A 205 6.87 -10.17 -3.92
CA ARG A 205 7.36 -11.10 -4.95
C ARG A 205 6.58 -10.90 -6.25
N PRO A 206 7.22 -11.06 -7.42
CA PRO A 206 6.49 -11.21 -8.68
C PRO A 206 5.73 -12.54 -8.66
N ALA A 207 4.45 -12.52 -9.05
CA ALA A 207 3.69 -13.75 -9.26
C ALA A 207 4.12 -14.44 -10.55
N SER A 208 4.08 -15.78 -10.57
CA SER A 208 4.20 -16.50 -11.83
C SER A 208 2.92 -16.31 -12.67
N ARG A 209 3.03 -16.43 -14.01
CA ARG A 209 1.84 -16.40 -14.88
C ARG A 209 0.87 -17.54 -14.57
N GLU A 210 1.38 -18.69 -14.14
CA GLU A 210 0.58 -19.85 -13.78
C GLU A 210 -0.24 -19.59 -12.49
N ASP A 211 0.42 -19.07 -11.44
CA ASP A 211 -0.27 -18.72 -10.20
C ASP A 211 -1.30 -17.61 -10.41
N TRP A 212 -0.94 -16.61 -11.21
CA TRP A 212 -1.85 -15.51 -11.55
C TRP A 212 -3.09 -15.98 -12.32
N ALA A 213 -2.91 -16.87 -13.30
CA ALA A 213 -4.01 -17.46 -14.06
C ALA A 213 -4.94 -18.30 -13.16
N ARG A 214 -4.41 -18.98 -12.16
CA ARG A 214 -5.19 -19.75 -11.17
C ARG A 214 -6.11 -18.85 -10.34
N TRP A 215 -5.70 -17.60 -10.07
CA TRP A 215 -6.52 -16.63 -9.33
C TRP A 215 -7.47 -15.82 -10.20
N ALA A 216 -7.28 -15.84 -11.53
CA ALA A 216 -7.96 -14.92 -12.44
C ALA A 216 -9.49 -15.01 -12.35
N GLU A 217 -10.07 -16.22 -12.19
CA GLU A 217 -11.50 -16.41 -12.05
C GLU A 217 -12.03 -15.78 -10.77
N ALA A 218 -11.38 -16.04 -9.63
CA ALA A 218 -11.75 -15.48 -8.34
C ALA A 218 -11.56 -13.95 -8.31
N LEU A 219 -10.51 -13.45 -8.96
CA LEU A 219 -10.27 -12.01 -9.09
C LEU A 219 -11.30 -11.30 -9.96
N ALA A 220 -11.95 -12.02 -10.89
CA ALA A 220 -13.01 -11.51 -11.75
C ALA A 220 -14.43 -11.69 -11.17
N ALA A 221 -14.62 -12.60 -10.22
CA ALA A 221 -15.94 -13.04 -9.74
C ALA A 221 -16.69 -11.94 -8.99
N ASP A 222 -15.99 -11.15 -8.18
CA ASP A 222 -16.58 -10.06 -7.41
C ASP A 222 -15.66 -8.83 -7.30
N HIS A 223 -16.29 -7.69 -7.06
CA HIS A 223 -15.57 -6.41 -7.03
C HIS A 223 -14.87 -6.16 -5.69
N ASP A 224 -15.37 -6.72 -4.62
CA ASP A 224 -14.83 -6.54 -3.26
C ASP A 224 -13.72 -7.54 -2.93
N GLY A 225 -13.58 -8.61 -3.72
CA GLY A 225 -12.53 -9.62 -3.56
C GLY A 225 -12.85 -10.70 -2.54
N ARG A 226 -14.12 -10.86 -2.14
CA ARG A 226 -14.55 -11.89 -1.18
C ARG A 226 -14.22 -13.31 -1.67
N THR A 227 -14.56 -13.64 -2.91
CA THR A 227 -14.27 -14.95 -3.49
C THR A 227 -12.77 -15.24 -3.49
N ALA A 228 -11.96 -14.24 -3.86
CA ALA A 228 -10.50 -14.38 -3.86
C ALA A 228 -9.95 -14.62 -2.44
N TRP A 229 -10.54 -13.97 -1.43
CA TRP A 229 -10.15 -14.18 -0.04
C TRP A 229 -10.59 -15.55 0.49
N ASP A 230 -11.86 -15.91 0.28
CA ASP A 230 -12.43 -17.15 0.81
C ASP A 230 -11.79 -18.41 0.19
N GLU A 231 -11.51 -18.39 -1.12
CA GLU A 231 -10.96 -19.54 -1.86
C GLU A 231 -9.43 -19.64 -1.80
N TYR A 232 -8.73 -18.49 -1.88
CA TYR A 232 -7.27 -18.47 -2.03
C TYR A 232 -6.54 -17.72 -0.93
N GLY A 233 -7.25 -17.04 -0.03
CA GLY A 233 -6.66 -16.20 1.02
C GLY A 233 -5.90 -14.99 0.46
N ILE A 234 -6.35 -14.46 -0.69
CA ILE A 234 -5.74 -13.31 -1.35
C ILE A 234 -6.70 -12.12 -1.40
N ALA A 235 -6.19 -10.93 -1.16
CA ALA A 235 -6.93 -9.67 -1.25
C ALA A 235 -6.36 -8.80 -2.39
N PRO A 236 -7.16 -8.46 -3.43
CA PRO A 236 -6.68 -7.71 -4.58
C PRO A 236 -6.52 -6.22 -4.30
N VAL A 237 -5.55 -5.61 -4.98
CA VAL A 237 -5.43 -4.16 -5.15
C VAL A 237 -5.84 -3.78 -6.56
N ARG A 238 -6.97 -3.07 -6.68
CA ARG A 238 -7.49 -2.57 -7.95
C ARG A 238 -7.07 -1.12 -8.16
N ASP A 239 -6.42 -0.85 -9.27
CA ASP A 239 -6.01 0.52 -9.62
C ASP A 239 -7.21 1.34 -10.11
N ALA A 240 -7.26 2.61 -9.74
CA ALA A 240 -8.30 3.53 -10.18
C ALA A 240 -8.10 4.07 -11.60
N GLY A 241 -6.97 3.77 -12.24
CA GLY A 241 -6.70 4.12 -13.63
C GLY A 241 -6.22 5.56 -13.88
N PHE A 242 -5.64 6.20 -12.87
CA PHE A 242 -5.18 7.60 -13.03
C PHE A 242 -3.79 7.76 -13.65
N THR A 243 -3.01 6.68 -13.79
CA THR A 243 -1.60 6.79 -14.17
C THR A 243 -1.17 5.82 -15.27
N GLU A 244 -0.61 4.66 -14.88
CA GLU A 244 0.08 3.75 -15.81
C GLU A 244 -0.80 2.60 -16.33
N VAL A 245 -1.95 2.35 -15.71
CA VAL A 245 -2.81 1.20 -15.99
C VAL A 245 -4.29 1.58 -16.11
N ALA A 246 -5.08 0.74 -16.77
CA ALA A 246 -6.52 0.95 -16.91
C ALA A 246 -7.27 0.84 -15.57
N PRO A 247 -8.41 1.53 -15.41
CA PRO A 247 -9.25 1.41 -14.22
C PRO A 247 -9.66 -0.04 -13.95
N GLY A 248 -9.63 -0.45 -12.67
CA GLY A 248 -10.02 -1.80 -12.25
C GLY A 248 -8.94 -2.87 -12.43
N THR A 249 -7.80 -2.53 -13.06
CA THR A 249 -6.68 -3.47 -13.20
C THR A 249 -6.17 -3.93 -11.84
N VAL A 250 -6.09 -5.24 -11.62
CA VAL A 250 -5.45 -5.81 -10.43
C VAL A 250 -3.95 -5.73 -10.58
N THR A 251 -3.30 -4.91 -9.78
CA THR A 251 -1.85 -4.62 -9.87
C THR A 251 -1.02 -5.51 -8.95
N CYS A 252 -1.59 -5.94 -7.86
CA CYS A 252 -1.01 -6.92 -6.94
C CYS A 252 -2.11 -7.53 -6.07
N VAL A 253 -1.78 -8.62 -5.39
CA VAL A 253 -2.63 -9.25 -4.38
C VAL A 253 -1.84 -9.45 -3.10
N ALA A 254 -2.47 -9.22 -1.94
CA ALA A 254 -1.88 -9.55 -0.65
C ALA A 254 -2.39 -10.92 -0.19
N ALA A 255 -1.49 -11.82 0.22
CA ALA A 255 -1.79 -13.16 0.68
C ALA A 255 -1.41 -13.32 2.16
N ARG A 256 -2.27 -14.06 2.92
CA ARG A 256 -2.03 -14.44 4.32
C ARG A 256 -1.10 -15.65 4.46
#